data_4b9d8464364840b60dc36f9d2bb21201
#
_entry.id   4b9d8464364840b60dc36f9d2bb21201
#
_cell.length_a   1.000
_cell.length_b   1.000
_cell.length_c   1.000
_cell.angle_alpha   90.00
_cell.angle_beta   90.00
_cell.angle_gamma   90.00
#
_symmetry.space_group_name_H-M   'P 1'
#
loop_
_entity.id
_entity.type
_entity.pdbx_description
1 polymer ?
#
loop_
_entity_poly.entity_id
_entity_poly.type
_entity_poly.pdbx_seq_one_letter_code
_entity_poly.pdbx_strand_id
1 'polypeptide(L)'
;MKKILVTMMAFALTIAAQAQKDTIGVSQFTVIYRYECKTIDADGQPVTDSMYIAVQSSGGITKSFPYDEYSRQKKGGSRIADSYLAAQMHMATVFVNHPEGKITSQEMLYPYRYMTDEPLEKQDWTLTDAQNTICDYASQSATTKYHGLTWNVYYTEDVPASIGPWKLGGLPGLITKATDAKGIHTFTLYGFHQEDTPIIFTQYVKWIAPDGHGKFAAQRVDYQKMKASKFLAYKKKVLGNSRYLKDPTYYAPDPMTAFGYVEKSFNSSGDNVRSVAGVVLISNPHKYQPLELK
;
A
#
# COMPACT_ATOMS: atom_id res chain seq x y z
N MET A 1 -15.90 -23.87 34.41
CA MET A 1 -16.33 -23.80 33.01
C MET A 1 -17.11 -22.52 32.67
N LYS A 2 -18.16 -22.12 33.42
CA LYS A 2 -18.95 -20.90 33.16
C LYS A 2 -18.11 -19.58 33.12
N LYS A 3 -17.12 -19.42 34.00
CA LYS A 3 -16.27 -18.21 34.06
C LYS A 3 -15.35 -18.05 32.86
N ILE A 4 -14.84 -19.15 32.29
CA ILE A 4 -13.97 -19.14 31.07
C ILE A 4 -14.81 -18.77 29.85
N LEU A 5 -16.05 -19.26 29.77
CA LEU A 5 -16.95 -18.95 28.66
C LEU A 5 -17.32 -17.45 28.61
N VAL A 6 -17.59 -16.85 29.78
CA VAL A 6 -17.91 -15.42 29.91
C VAL A 6 -16.70 -14.55 29.53
N THR A 7 -15.49 -14.96 29.92
CA THR A 7 -14.25 -14.21 29.55
C THR A 7 -13.96 -14.30 28.07
N MET A 8 -14.16 -15.46 27.43
CA MET A 8 -14.01 -15.59 25.96
C MET A 8 -15.07 -14.79 25.20
N MET A 9 -16.30 -14.75 25.67
CA MET A 9 -17.40 -14.00 25.08
C MET A 9 -17.17 -12.48 25.20
N ALA A 10 -16.67 -12.00 26.33
CA ALA A 10 -16.32 -10.59 26.54
C ALA A 10 -15.14 -10.17 25.65
N PHE A 11 -14.14 -11.05 25.44
CA PHE A 11 -13.00 -10.77 24.56
C PHE A 11 -13.42 -10.74 23.08
N ALA A 12 -14.33 -11.62 22.67
CA ALA A 12 -14.88 -11.61 21.31
C ALA A 12 -15.71 -10.36 21.02
N LEU A 13 -16.50 -9.89 21.99
CA LEU A 13 -17.30 -8.67 21.89
C LEU A 13 -16.43 -7.41 21.80
N THR A 14 -15.30 -7.34 22.51
CA THR A 14 -14.37 -6.20 22.43
C THR A 14 -13.64 -6.14 21.09
N ILE A 15 -13.27 -7.29 20.51
CA ILE A 15 -12.65 -7.34 19.17
C ILE A 15 -13.65 -6.92 18.09
N ALA A 16 -14.89 -7.38 18.16
CA ALA A 16 -15.95 -7.00 17.23
C ALA A 16 -16.29 -5.50 17.31
N ALA A 17 -16.39 -4.94 18.52
CA ALA A 17 -16.61 -3.51 18.72
C ALA A 17 -15.47 -2.63 18.22
N GLN A 18 -14.23 -3.09 18.31
CA GLN A 18 -13.06 -2.36 17.81
C GLN A 18 -12.96 -2.45 16.28
N ALA A 19 -13.29 -3.59 15.68
CA ALA A 19 -13.37 -3.74 14.22
C ALA A 19 -14.45 -2.82 13.62
N GLN A 20 -15.58 -2.68 14.29
CA GLN A 20 -16.66 -1.77 13.88
C GLN A 20 -16.26 -0.30 13.99
N LYS A 21 -15.45 0.08 14.97
CA LYS A 21 -14.96 1.47 15.16
C LYS A 21 -13.97 1.91 14.07
N ASP A 22 -13.21 0.99 13.50
CA ASP A 22 -12.18 1.26 12.50
C ASP A 22 -12.74 1.15 11.06
N THR A 23 -14.00 0.71 10.90
CA THR A 23 -14.67 0.59 9.59
C THR A 23 -15.21 1.93 9.15
N ILE A 24 -14.77 2.40 7.96
CA ILE A 24 -15.17 3.69 7.37
C ILE A 24 -16.13 3.53 6.18
N GLY A 25 -16.42 2.32 5.78
CA GLY A 25 -17.34 1.97 4.72
C GLY A 25 -17.35 0.46 4.45
N VAL A 26 -18.27 0.02 3.59
CA VAL A 26 -18.34 -1.36 3.09
C VAL A 26 -18.30 -1.31 1.59
N SER A 27 -17.29 -1.92 0.99
CA SER A 27 -17.17 -2.07 -0.46
C SER A 27 -17.88 -3.33 -0.92
N GLN A 28 -18.73 -3.22 -1.92
CA GLN A 28 -19.47 -4.35 -2.50
C GLN A 28 -18.62 -5.19 -3.45
N PHE A 29 -17.50 -4.66 -3.88
CA PHE A 29 -16.53 -5.36 -4.71
C PHE A 29 -15.12 -4.84 -4.45
N THR A 30 -14.14 -5.67 -4.73
CA THR A 30 -12.71 -5.30 -4.68
C THR A 30 -12.13 -5.47 -6.08
N VAL A 31 -11.58 -4.39 -6.63
CA VAL A 31 -10.87 -4.40 -7.91
C VAL A 31 -9.42 -4.75 -7.67
N ILE A 32 -8.87 -5.63 -8.47
CA ILE A 32 -7.48 -6.03 -8.41
C ILE A 32 -6.74 -5.50 -9.63
N TYR A 33 -5.63 -4.82 -9.40
CA TYR A 33 -4.69 -4.38 -10.42
C TYR A 33 -3.36 -5.11 -10.30
N ARG A 34 -2.76 -5.45 -11.42
CA ARG A 34 -1.33 -5.76 -11.50
C ARG A 34 -0.59 -4.44 -11.67
N TYR A 35 0.26 -4.12 -10.72
CA TYR A 35 1.19 -3.00 -10.80
C TYR A 35 2.56 -3.50 -11.23
N GLU A 36 3.15 -2.83 -12.20
CA GLU A 36 4.49 -3.09 -12.72
C GLU A 36 5.32 -1.82 -12.63
N CYS A 37 6.58 -1.97 -12.20
CA CYS A 37 7.54 -0.88 -12.11
C CYS A 37 8.84 -1.28 -12.79
N LYS A 38 9.25 -0.53 -13.83
CA LYS A 38 10.58 -0.68 -14.42
C LYS A 38 11.60 -0.02 -13.50
N THR A 39 12.63 -0.75 -13.17
CA THR A 39 13.65 -0.33 -12.22
C THR A 39 15.02 -0.86 -12.62
N ILE A 40 16.01 -0.62 -11.78
CA ILE A 40 17.38 -1.11 -11.95
C ILE A 40 17.74 -1.92 -10.70
N ASP A 41 18.25 -3.11 -10.90
CA ASP A 41 18.71 -3.96 -9.80
C ASP A 41 20.06 -3.47 -9.22
N ALA A 42 20.58 -4.24 -8.25
CA ALA A 42 21.84 -3.92 -7.58
C ALA A 42 23.05 -3.92 -8.52
N ASP A 43 23.01 -4.73 -9.58
CA ASP A 43 24.07 -4.88 -10.57
C ASP A 43 23.97 -3.85 -11.71
N GLY A 44 22.96 -2.97 -11.65
CA GLY A 44 22.71 -1.93 -12.64
C GLY A 44 21.94 -2.43 -13.87
N GLN A 45 21.35 -3.62 -13.82
CA GLN A 45 20.59 -4.19 -14.93
C GLN A 45 19.13 -3.73 -14.87
N PRO A 46 18.50 -3.43 -16.02
CA PRO A 46 17.08 -3.09 -16.08
C PRO A 46 16.23 -4.33 -15.77
N VAL A 47 15.33 -4.18 -14.81
CA VAL A 47 14.38 -5.21 -14.39
C VAL A 47 12.96 -4.62 -14.30
N THR A 48 11.96 -5.47 -14.34
CA THR A 48 10.57 -5.08 -14.08
C THR A 48 10.04 -5.86 -12.89
N ASP A 49 9.75 -5.14 -11.83
CA ASP A 49 9.10 -5.71 -10.66
C ASP A 49 7.59 -5.56 -10.74
N SER A 50 6.87 -6.49 -10.15
CA SER A 50 5.40 -6.45 -10.14
C SER A 50 4.82 -6.88 -8.82
N MET A 51 3.67 -6.29 -8.50
CA MET A 51 2.83 -6.70 -7.37
C MET A 51 1.35 -6.49 -7.72
N TYR A 52 0.46 -7.06 -6.89
CA TYR A 52 -0.97 -6.81 -7.01
C TYR A 52 -1.42 -5.76 -5.99
N ILE A 53 -2.34 -4.91 -6.44
CA ILE A 53 -2.99 -3.84 -5.67
C ILE A 53 -4.47 -4.14 -5.60
N ALA A 54 -5.05 -4.07 -4.41
CA ALA A 54 -6.49 -4.11 -4.20
C ALA A 54 -7.05 -2.70 -4.09
N VAL A 55 -8.21 -2.46 -4.69
CA VAL A 55 -8.95 -1.19 -4.59
C VAL A 55 -10.38 -1.47 -4.16
N GLN A 56 -10.79 -0.86 -3.05
CA GLN A 56 -12.12 -0.90 -2.48
C GLN A 56 -12.76 0.48 -2.55
N SER A 57 -14.08 0.56 -2.76
CA SER A 57 -14.79 1.84 -2.80
C SER A 57 -16.14 1.75 -2.11
N SER A 58 -16.52 2.79 -1.37
CA SER A 58 -17.81 2.93 -0.71
C SER A 58 -18.11 4.40 -0.40
N GLY A 59 -19.29 4.89 -0.76
CA GLY A 59 -19.75 6.23 -0.38
C GLY A 59 -18.81 7.38 -0.80
N GLY A 60 -18.14 7.26 -1.94
CA GLY A 60 -17.16 8.25 -2.43
C GLY A 60 -15.78 8.12 -1.81
N ILE A 61 -15.56 7.19 -0.88
CA ILE A 61 -14.24 6.85 -0.33
C ILE A 61 -13.64 5.73 -1.18
N THR A 62 -12.34 5.83 -1.49
CA THR A 62 -11.60 4.75 -2.15
C THR A 62 -10.38 4.40 -1.32
N LYS A 63 -10.12 3.10 -1.11
CA LYS A 63 -8.90 2.57 -0.49
C LYS A 63 -8.14 1.77 -1.53
N SER A 64 -6.89 2.18 -1.83
CA SER A 64 -5.94 1.45 -2.67
C SER A 64 -4.80 0.94 -1.81
N PHE A 65 -4.52 -0.37 -1.86
CA PHE A 65 -3.56 -0.99 -0.94
C PHE A 65 -2.97 -2.30 -1.51
N PRO A 66 -1.84 -2.79 -0.97
CA PRO A 66 -1.24 -4.05 -1.41
C PRO A 66 -2.21 -5.23 -1.27
N TYR A 67 -2.34 -6.04 -2.31
CA TYR A 67 -3.25 -7.19 -2.35
C TYR A 67 -2.97 -8.22 -1.26
N ASP A 68 -1.72 -8.37 -0.83
CA ASP A 68 -1.36 -9.27 0.26
C ASP A 68 -2.07 -8.91 1.58
N GLU A 69 -2.31 -7.63 1.83
CA GLU A 69 -3.09 -7.19 2.98
C GLU A 69 -4.54 -7.67 2.86
N TYR A 70 -5.16 -7.51 1.68
CA TYR A 70 -6.51 -8.00 1.40
C TYR A 70 -6.61 -9.51 1.59
N SER A 71 -5.70 -10.27 0.99
CA SER A 71 -5.67 -11.72 1.09
C SER A 71 -5.52 -12.21 2.54
N ARG A 72 -4.71 -11.52 3.35
CA ARG A 72 -4.55 -11.84 4.78
C ARG A 72 -5.79 -11.52 5.60
N GLN A 73 -6.44 -10.39 5.34
CA GLN A 73 -7.69 -10.02 6.02
C GLN A 73 -8.75 -11.09 5.82
N LYS A 74 -8.90 -11.63 4.61
CA LYS A 74 -9.85 -12.71 4.29
C LYS A 74 -9.55 -14.03 5.00
N LYS A 75 -8.28 -14.39 5.11
CA LYS A 75 -7.85 -15.64 5.75
C LYS A 75 -7.86 -15.57 7.28
N GLY A 76 -8.32 -14.45 7.88
CA GLY A 76 -8.29 -14.26 9.33
C GLY A 76 -6.88 -14.17 9.91
N GLY A 77 -5.88 -13.97 9.05
CA GLY A 77 -4.48 -13.82 9.44
C GLY A 77 -4.26 -12.52 10.21
N SER A 78 -3.38 -12.56 11.20
CA SER A 78 -2.87 -11.36 11.87
C SER A 78 -2.23 -10.44 10.84
N ARG A 79 -2.40 -9.11 10.99
CA ARG A 79 -1.65 -8.08 10.25
C ARG A 79 -0.16 -8.12 10.67
N ILE A 80 0.54 -9.17 10.27
CA ILE A 80 1.97 -9.27 10.45
C ILE A 80 2.60 -8.81 9.15
N ALA A 81 3.28 -7.71 9.20
CA ALA A 81 4.08 -7.09 8.16
C ALA A 81 3.29 -6.49 6.97
N ASP A 82 3.63 -5.27 6.63
CA ASP A 82 3.42 -4.75 5.30
C ASP A 82 4.02 -5.74 4.30
N SER A 83 3.39 -5.89 3.14
CA SER A 83 3.95 -6.73 2.09
C SER A 83 5.41 -6.34 1.85
N TYR A 84 6.29 -7.32 1.85
CA TYR A 84 7.71 -7.13 1.55
C TYR A 84 7.90 -6.33 0.25
N LEU A 85 7.17 -6.70 -0.81
CA LEU A 85 7.21 -5.99 -2.09
C LEU A 85 6.68 -4.56 -1.96
N ALA A 86 5.59 -4.35 -1.20
CA ALA A 86 5.07 -3.01 -0.96
C ALA A 86 6.08 -2.11 -0.25
N ALA A 87 6.78 -2.64 0.75
CA ALA A 87 7.82 -1.90 1.45
C ALA A 87 9.00 -1.57 0.54
N GLN A 88 9.46 -2.53 -0.28
CA GLN A 88 10.54 -2.30 -1.22
C GLN A 88 10.18 -1.32 -2.33
N MET A 89 9.00 -1.50 -2.92
CA MET A 89 8.50 -0.64 -4.00
C MET A 89 7.94 0.69 -3.48
N HIS A 90 8.01 0.93 -2.16
CA HIS A 90 7.46 2.13 -1.51
C HIS A 90 5.99 2.39 -1.86
N MET A 91 5.22 1.30 -1.95
CA MET A 91 3.79 1.37 -2.24
C MET A 91 3.01 1.71 -0.98
N ALA A 92 2.36 2.87 -1.00
CA ALA A 92 1.50 3.31 0.08
C ALA A 92 0.13 2.64 0.05
N THR A 93 -0.49 2.46 1.22
CA THR A 93 -1.95 2.36 1.33
C THR A 93 -2.52 3.76 1.24
N VAL A 94 -3.41 4.00 0.28
CA VAL A 94 -3.99 5.30 0.00
C VAL A 94 -5.48 5.27 0.26
N PHE A 95 -5.97 6.28 0.97
CA PHE A 95 -7.39 6.55 1.18
C PHE A 95 -7.73 7.87 0.48
N VAL A 96 -8.50 7.79 -0.60
CA VAL A 96 -9.00 8.96 -1.31
C VAL A 96 -10.31 9.38 -0.69
N ASN A 97 -10.48 10.69 -0.43
CA ASN A 97 -11.63 11.29 0.24
C ASN A 97 -11.87 10.77 1.67
N HIS A 98 -10.80 10.44 2.37
CA HIS A 98 -10.88 10.12 3.80
C HIS A 98 -9.66 10.67 4.57
N PRO A 99 -9.88 11.63 5.51
CA PRO A 99 -11.15 12.34 5.79
C PRO A 99 -11.69 13.09 4.57
N GLU A 100 -12.97 13.44 4.58
CA GLU A 100 -13.60 14.14 3.48
C GLU A 100 -12.77 15.35 2.97
N GLY A 101 -12.62 15.45 1.66
CA GLY A 101 -11.81 16.47 1.00
C GLY A 101 -10.30 16.24 1.08
N LYS A 102 -9.85 15.07 1.53
CA LYS A 102 -8.42 14.74 1.64
C LYS A 102 -8.06 13.40 1.02
N ILE A 103 -6.77 13.26 0.73
CA ILE A 103 -6.13 11.98 0.48
C ILE A 103 -5.21 11.70 1.66
N THR A 104 -5.39 10.54 2.31
CA THR A 104 -4.49 10.05 3.35
C THR A 104 -3.65 8.91 2.81
N SER A 105 -2.33 9.01 2.93
CA SER A 105 -1.40 7.95 2.54
C SER A 105 -0.70 7.38 3.77
N GLN A 106 -0.64 6.06 3.85
CA GLN A 106 0.07 5.30 4.89
C GLN A 106 1.19 4.51 4.23
N GLU A 107 2.42 4.79 4.60
CA GLU A 107 3.60 4.21 3.98
C GLU A 107 4.65 3.82 5.02
N MET A 108 5.35 2.73 4.76
CA MET A 108 6.52 2.35 5.51
C MET A 108 7.76 2.86 4.80
N LEU A 109 8.52 3.71 5.47
CA LEU A 109 9.90 4.04 5.14
C LEU A 109 10.75 3.57 6.30
N TYR A 110 11.31 2.38 6.14
CA TYR A 110 11.94 1.67 7.25
C TYR A 110 12.89 2.55 8.04
N PRO A 111 12.92 2.49 9.36
CA PRO A 111 12.16 1.58 10.23
C PRO A 111 10.78 2.10 10.66
N TYR A 112 10.36 3.26 10.18
CA TYR A 112 9.17 3.95 10.65
C TYR A 112 8.01 3.87 9.65
N ARG A 113 6.80 4.01 10.19
CA ARG A 113 5.57 4.15 9.42
C ARG A 113 5.09 5.59 9.46
N TYR A 114 4.75 6.11 8.31
CA TYR A 114 4.32 7.48 8.13
C TYR A 114 2.89 7.55 7.64
N MET A 115 2.17 8.54 8.11
CA MET A 115 0.85 8.90 7.61
C MET A 115 0.87 10.36 7.19
N THR A 116 0.46 10.61 5.95
CA THR A 116 0.44 11.95 5.36
C THR A 116 -0.95 12.27 4.86
N ASP A 117 -1.35 13.52 4.99
CA ASP A 117 -2.60 14.05 4.44
C ASP A 117 -2.27 15.14 3.42
N GLU A 118 -3.01 15.14 2.31
CA GLU A 118 -2.98 16.18 1.30
C GLU A 118 -4.42 16.52 0.86
N PRO A 119 -4.67 17.72 0.29
CA PRO A 119 -5.99 18.05 -0.27
C PRO A 119 -6.38 17.08 -1.38
N LEU A 120 -7.65 16.73 -1.45
CA LEU A 120 -8.22 16.00 -2.60
C LEU A 120 -8.40 16.99 -3.75
N GLU A 121 -7.44 17.03 -4.65
CA GLU A 121 -7.52 17.87 -5.85
C GLU A 121 -8.22 17.10 -6.98
N LYS A 122 -9.05 17.83 -7.74
CA LYS A 122 -9.68 17.31 -8.95
C LYS A 122 -8.61 17.03 -10.00
N GLN A 123 -8.65 15.85 -10.60
CA GLN A 123 -7.78 15.51 -11.73
C GLN A 123 -8.40 16.04 -13.02
N ASP A 124 -7.64 16.87 -13.75
CA ASP A 124 -8.06 17.41 -15.04
C ASP A 124 -7.73 16.41 -16.15
N TRP A 125 -8.77 15.73 -16.63
CA TRP A 125 -8.66 14.73 -17.69
C TRP A 125 -8.88 15.32 -19.07
N THR A 126 -8.01 14.99 -20.00
CA THR A 126 -8.18 15.24 -21.42
C THR A 126 -8.49 13.91 -22.10
N LEU A 127 -9.68 13.78 -22.68
CA LEU A 127 -10.05 12.58 -23.42
C LEU A 127 -9.28 12.52 -24.74
N THR A 128 -8.97 11.32 -25.19
CA THR A 128 -8.30 11.07 -26.49
C THR A 128 -9.09 10.04 -27.28
N ASP A 129 -8.83 9.96 -28.59
CA ASP A 129 -9.60 9.08 -29.50
C ASP A 129 -9.15 7.61 -29.47
N ALA A 130 -8.08 7.30 -28.71
CA ALA A 130 -7.58 5.94 -28.64
C ALA A 130 -8.53 5.05 -27.83
N GLN A 131 -8.77 3.85 -28.33
CA GLN A 131 -9.60 2.81 -27.70
C GLN A 131 -8.79 1.53 -27.58
N ASN A 132 -9.12 0.72 -26.59
CA ASN A 132 -8.52 -0.58 -26.39
C ASN A 132 -9.50 -1.51 -25.65
N THR A 133 -9.28 -2.81 -25.75
CA THR A 133 -9.98 -3.79 -24.92
C THR A 133 -9.01 -4.32 -23.85
N ILE A 134 -9.37 -4.16 -22.59
CA ILE A 134 -8.53 -4.54 -21.44
C ILE A 134 -9.37 -5.38 -20.50
N CYS A 135 -8.99 -6.63 -20.25
CA CYS A 135 -9.74 -7.59 -19.45
C CYS A 135 -11.22 -7.68 -19.92
N ASP A 136 -11.42 -7.78 -21.24
CA ASP A 136 -12.71 -7.85 -21.92
C ASP A 136 -13.60 -6.58 -21.83
N TYR A 137 -13.10 -5.49 -21.24
CA TYR A 137 -13.79 -4.20 -21.21
C TYR A 137 -13.34 -3.31 -22.37
N ALA A 138 -14.32 -2.84 -23.15
CA ALA A 138 -14.09 -1.77 -24.12
C ALA A 138 -13.73 -0.49 -23.34
N SER A 139 -12.59 0.08 -23.62
CA SER A 139 -12.01 1.17 -22.84
C SER A 139 -11.64 2.35 -23.73
N GLN A 140 -12.03 3.54 -23.30
CA GLN A 140 -11.64 4.83 -23.88
C GLN A 140 -10.38 5.34 -23.20
N SER A 141 -9.64 6.23 -23.88
CA SER A 141 -8.42 6.75 -23.30
C SER A 141 -8.54 8.21 -22.87
N ALA A 142 -7.76 8.55 -21.82
CA ALA A 142 -7.64 9.89 -21.31
C ALA A 142 -6.22 10.14 -20.79
N THR A 143 -5.83 11.41 -20.68
CA THR A 143 -4.55 11.81 -20.12
C THR A 143 -4.72 12.87 -19.03
N THR A 144 -3.82 12.87 -18.05
CA THR A 144 -3.74 13.92 -17.04
C THR A 144 -2.32 14.13 -16.57
N LYS A 145 -2.04 15.30 -15.98
CA LYS A 145 -0.82 15.55 -15.21
C LYS A 145 -1.17 15.50 -13.72
N TYR A 146 -0.58 14.55 -13.01
CA TYR A 146 -0.88 14.36 -11.60
C TYR A 146 0.36 13.91 -10.82
N HIS A 147 0.61 14.52 -9.65
CA HIS A 147 1.81 14.28 -8.81
C HIS A 147 3.16 14.34 -9.54
N GLY A 148 3.26 15.23 -10.55
CA GLY A 148 4.49 15.44 -11.32
C GLY A 148 4.71 14.43 -12.44
N LEU A 149 3.82 13.48 -12.63
CA LEU A 149 3.81 12.55 -13.76
C LEU A 149 2.71 12.91 -14.76
N THR A 150 2.91 12.58 -16.02
CA THR A 150 1.84 12.54 -17.03
C THR A 150 1.35 11.12 -17.12
N TRP A 151 0.06 10.92 -16.91
CA TRP A 151 -0.60 9.62 -16.95
C TRP A 151 -1.40 9.47 -18.23
N ASN A 152 -1.24 8.33 -18.91
CA ASN A 152 -2.08 7.86 -19.99
C ASN A 152 -2.92 6.71 -19.43
N VAL A 153 -4.24 6.84 -19.47
CA VAL A 153 -5.14 5.85 -18.89
C VAL A 153 -6.13 5.34 -19.93
N TYR A 154 -6.63 4.14 -19.69
CA TYR A 154 -7.83 3.59 -20.31
C TYR A 154 -8.87 3.40 -19.21
N TYR A 155 -10.14 3.70 -19.50
CA TYR A 155 -11.24 3.54 -18.56
C TYR A 155 -12.47 3.02 -19.29
N THR A 156 -13.35 2.34 -18.57
CA THR A 156 -14.59 1.79 -19.09
C THR A 156 -15.80 2.32 -18.33
N GLU A 157 -16.86 2.67 -19.04
CA GLU A 157 -18.15 3.07 -18.46
C GLU A 157 -19.05 1.86 -18.17
N ASP A 158 -18.69 0.66 -18.64
CA ASP A 158 -19.40 -0.60 -18.31
C ASP A 158 -19.42 -0.87 -16.81
N VAL A 159 -18.43 -0.35 -16.08
CA VAL A 159 -18.39 -0.35 -14.62
C VAL A 159 -18.51 1.10 -14.15
N PRO A 160 -19.72 1.55 -13.75
CA PRO A 160 -19.98 2.96 -13.42
C PRO A 160 -19.45 3.34 -12.03
N ALA A 161 -18.18 3.07 -11.81
CA ALA A 161 -17.48 3.37 -10.58
C ALA A 161 -16.28 4.26 -10.92
N SER A 162 -16.33 5.53 -10.51
CA SER A 162 -15.27 6.53 -10.77
C SER A 162 -14.03 6.27 -9.92
N ILE A 163 -13.40 5.11 -10.08
CA ILE A 163 -12.29 4.63 -9.29
C ILE A 163 -11.11 4.16 -10.15
N GLY A 164 -9.94 4.18 -9.56
CA GLY A 164 -8.71 3.69 -10.15
C GLY A 164 -7.69 3.28 -9.08
N PRO A 165 -6.53 2.79 -9.51
CA PRO A 165 -5.46 2.40 -8.60
C PRO A 165 -4.74 3.63 -8.03
N TRP A 166 -4.10 3.45 -6.88
CA TRP A 166 -3.35 4.47 -6.18
C TRP A 166 -4.20 5.71 -5.89
N LYS A 167 -3.87 6.89 -6.37
CA LYS A 167 -4.59 8.15 -6.22
C LYS A 167 -5.39 8.54 -7.46
N LEU A 168 -5.40 7.68 -8.51
CA LEU A 168 -6.07 7.98 -9.77
C LEU A 168 -7.58 7.72 -9.69
N GLY A 169 -8.37 8.58 -10.32
CA GLY A 169 -9.83 8.48 -10.34
C GLY A 169 -10.48 9.70 -11.01
N GLY A 170 -11.81 9.85 -10.86
CA GLY A 170 -12.53 11.02 -11.35
C GLY A 170 -12.96 10.95 -12.82
N LEU A 171 -12.70 9.85 -13.53
CA LEU A 171 -13.30 9.54 -14.85
C LEU A 171 -14.72 8.93 -14.66
N PRO A 172 -15.59 8.98 -15.67
CA PRO A 172 -16.97 8.46 -15.56
C PRO A 172 -17.01 6.93 -15.65
N GLY A 173 -16.10 6.23 -14.96
CA GLY A 173 -16.00 4.77 -14.96
C GLY A 173 -14.71 4.28 -14.32
N LEU A 174 -14.51 2.96 -14.44
CA LEU A 174 -13.35 2.28 -13.88
C LEU A 174 -12.12 2.48 -14.76
N ILE A 175 -11.00 2.91 -14.19
CA ILE A 175 -9.72 2.89 -14.87
C ILE A 175 -9.26 1.44 -15.06
N THR A 176 -9.15 0.98 -16.30
CA THR A 176 -8.74 -0.37 -16.65
C THR A 176 -7.23 -0.50 -16.82
N LYS A 177 -6.56 0.61 -17.21
CA LYS A 177 -5.11 0.68 -17.28
C LYS A 177 -4.62 2.11 -17.03
N ALA A 178 -3.53 2.26 -16.32
CA ALA A 178 -2.84 3.55 -16.16
C ALA A 178 -1.34 3.34 -16.33
N THR A 179 -0.73 4.14 -17.20
CA THR A 179 0.72 4.08 -17.46
C THR A 179 1.27 5.51 -17.45
N ASP A 180 2.36 5.77 -16.74
CA ASP A 180 3.04 7.05 -16.84
C ASP A 180 3.68 7.24 -18.24
N ALA A 181 3.88 8.47 -18.67
CA ALA A 181 4.37 8.77 -20.03
C ALA A 181 5.75 8.15 -20.35
N LYS A 182 6.54 7.84 -19.34
CA LYS A 182 7.84 7.16 -19.51
C LYS A 182 7.71 5.63 -19.51
N GLY A 183 6.52 5.09 -19.20
CA GLY A 183 6.27 3.67 -19.11
C GLY A 183 7.03 2.98 -17.99
N ILE A 184 7.33 3.71 -16.90
CA ILE A 184 8.00 3.20 -15.70
C ILE A 184 6.99 2.53 -14.79
N HIS A 185 5.85 3.19 -14.58
CA HIS A 185 4.77 2.72 -13.73
C HIS A 185 3.57 2.30 -14.58
N THR A 186 3.12 1.09 -14.41
CA THR A 186 1.91 0.60 -15.11
C THR A 186 1.01 -0.13 -14.12
N PHE A 187 -0.24 0.27 -14.07
CA PHE A 187 -1.33 -0.46 -13.42
C PHE A 187 -2.22 -1.04 -14.51
N THR A 188 -2.51 -2.32 -14.46
CA THR A 188 -3.43 -2.98 -15.40
C THR A 188 -4.48 -3.74 -14.60
N LEU A 189 -5.74 -3.55 -14.93
CA LEU A 189 -6.84 -4.32 -14.36
C LEU A 189 -6.54 -5.81 -14.50
N TYR A 190 -6.73 -6.55 -13.41
CA TYR A 190 -6.50 -8.00 -13.36
C TYR A 190 -7.80 -8.76 -13.10
N GLY A 191 -8.68 -8.21 -12.26
CA GLY A 191 -9.96 -8.84 -11.96
C GLY A 191 -10.74 -8.17 -10.83
N PHE A 192 -11.81 -8.86 -10.42
CA PHE A 192 -12.72 -8.42 -9.37
C PHE A 192 -12.99 -9.55 -8.38
N HIS A 193 -13.17 -9.16 -7.12
CA HIS A 193 -13.85 -9.99 -6.12
C HIS A 193 -15.18 -9.32 -5.77
N GLN A 194 -16.28 -9.97 -6.08
CA GLN A 194 -17.62 -9.47 -5.79
C GLN A 194 -18.09 -10.01 -4.44
N GLU A 195 -17.86 -9.24 -3.41
CA GLU A 195 -18.26 -9.54 -2.03
C GLU A 195 -18.18 -8.29 -1.17
N ASP A 196 -19.06 -8.23 -0.18
CA ASP A 196 -19.05 -7.16 0.81
C ASP A 196 -17.80 -7.27 1.69
N THR A 197 -16.98 -6.21 1.66
CA THR A 197 -15.73 -6.17 2.43
C THR A 197 -15.61 -4.83 3.16
N PRO A 198 -15.35 -4.82 4.47
CA PRO A 198 -15.20 -3.58 5.22
C PRO A 198 -13.94 -2.83 4.78
N ILE A 199 -14.08 -1.53 4.58
CA ILE A 199 -12.95 -0.61 4.40
C ILE A 199 -12.45 -0.21 5.77
N ILE A 200 -11.28 -0.68 6.14
CA ILE A 200 -10.68 -0.43 7.46
C ILE A 200 -9.69 0.71 7.36
N PHE A 201 -9.82 1.70 8.25
CA PHE A 201 -8.86 2.78 8.46
C PHE A 201 -8.38 2.76 9.91
N THR A 202 -7.06 2.71 10.11
CA THR A 202 -6.45 2.79 11.44
C THR A 202 -5.28 3.75 11.44
N GLN A 203 -5.04 4.42 12.56
CA GLN A 203 -3.87 5.30 12.76
C GLN A 203 -2.68 4.55 13.39
N TYR A 204 -2.74 3.22 13.41
CA TYR A 204 -1.74 2.34 13.98
C TYR A 204 -1.76 0.99 13.27
N VAL A 205 -0.68 0.26 13.39
CA VAL A 205 -0.64 -1.17 13.06
C VAL A 205 -0.49 -1.99 14.34
N LYS A 206 -1.08 -3.17 14.36
CA LYS A 206 -0.80 -4.16 15.39
C LYS A 206 0.36 -5.02 14.93
N TRP A 207 1.35 -5.09 15.76
CA TRP A 207 2.58 -5.82 15.51
C TRP A 207 2.69 -6.98 16.50
N ILE A 208 3.10 -8.16 16.06
CA ILE A 208 3.37 -9.28 16.96
C ILE A 208 4.90 -9.36 17.14
N ALA A 209 5.37 -9.07 18.34
CA ALA A 209 6.76 -9.11 18.69
C ALA A 209 6.98 -10.00 19.92
N PRO A 210 8.20 -10.56 20.10
CA PRO A 210 8.57 -11.21 21.36
C PRO A 210 8.42 -10.24 22.53
N ASP A 211 7.84 -10.70 23.64
CA ASP A 211 7.59 -9.89 24.85
C ASP A 211 8.82 -9.85 25.80
N GLY A 212 9.97 -10.35 25.37
CA GLY A 212 11.16 -10.52 26.19
C GLY A 212 11.14 -11.73 27.13
N HIS A 213 10.02 -12.44 27.22
CA HIS A 213 9.84 -13.65 28.03
C HIS A 213 9.61 -14.91 27.19
N GLY A 214 9.93 -14.86 25.90
CA GLY A 214 9.76 -15.97 24.96
C GLY A 214 8.35 -16.17 24.46
N LYS A 215 7.42 -15.24 24.75
CA LYS A 215 6.05 -15.21 24.22
C LYS A 215 5.93 -14.09 23.20
N PHE A 216 4.99 -14.26 22.26
CA PHE A 216 4.64 -13.23 21.30
C PHE A 216 3.44 -12.44 21.77
N ALA A 217 3.57 -11.12 21.83
CA ALA A 217 2.50 -10.21 22.21
C ALA A 217 2.21 -9.20 21.10
N ALA A 218 0.94 -8.84 20.95
CA ALA A 218 0.55 -7.80 20.00
C ALA A 218 0.94 -6.42 20.57
N GLN A 219 1.82 -5.73 19.88
CA GLN A 219 2.21 -4.35 20.18
C GLN A 219 1.53 -3.40 19.21
N ARG A 220 1.15 -2.22 19.69
CA ARG A 220 0.63 -1.13 18.88
C ARG A 220 1.78 -0.24 18.42
N VAL A 221 1.86 0.02 17.12
CA VAL A 221 2.81 0.98 16.53
C VAL A 221 2.01 2.05 15.79
N ASP A 222 2.06 3.28 16.29
CA ASP A 222 1.36 4.41 15.69
C ASP A 222 2.10 4.93 14.45
N TYR A 223 1.35 5.41 13.45
CA TYR A 223 1.93 6.13 12.34
C TYR A 223 2.44 7.50 12.77
N GLN A 224 3.64 7.88 12.33
CA GLN A 224 4.15 9.22 12.47
C GLN A 224 3.45 10.15 11.46
N LYS A 225 2.71 11.13 11.95
CA LYS A 225 2.00 12.10 11.10
C LYS A 225 2.98 13.15 10.56
N MET A 226 2.96 13.36 9.25
CA MET A 226 3.80 14.34 8.58
C MET A 226 3.03 14.99 7.42
N LYS A 227 3.33 16.27 7.12
CA LYS A 227 2.82 16.91 5.89
C LYS A 227 3.37 16.20 4.67
N ALA A 228 2.54 15.95 3.64
CA ALA A 228 2.92 15.22 2.44
C ALA A 228 4.19 15.77 1.78
N SER A 229 4.30 17.10 1.61
CA SER A 229 5.49 17.75 1.04
C SER A 229 6.77 17.53 1.86
N LYS A 230 6.67 17.54 3.20
CA LYS A 230 7.79 17.26 4.08
C LYS A 230 8.20 15.79 4.01
N PHE A 231 7.22 14.88 3.97
CA PHE A 231 7.47 13.46 3.84
C PHE A 231 8.14 13.14 2.51
N LEU A 232 7.66 13.70 1.39
CA LEU A 232 8.26 13.50 0.07
C LEU A 232 9.72 13.96 0.02
N ALA A 233 10.04 15.13 0.60
CA ALA A 233 11.41 15.62 0.70
C ALA A 233 12.28 14.70 1.56
N TYR A 234 11.74 14.22 2.68
CA TYR A 234 12.42 13.28 3.57
C TYR A 234 12.65 11.93 2.86
N LYS A 235 11.63 11.37 2.20
CA LYS A 235 11.71 10.13 1.42
C LYS A 235 12.80 10.22 0.34
N LYS A 236 12.83 11.32 -0.43
CA LYS A 236 13.90 11.56 -1.43
C LYS A 236 15.30 11.55 -0.80
N LYS A 237 15.46 12.22 0.34
CA LYS A 237 16.73 12.26 1.07
C LYS A 237 17.15 10.86 1.54
N VAL A 238 16.24 10.10 2.11
CA VAL A 238 16.51 8.76 2.64
C VAL A 238 16.85 7.80 1.50
N LEU A 239 16.03 7.76 0.44
CA LEU A 239 16.24 6.87 -0.70
C LEU A 239 17.47 7.27 -1.55
N GLY A 240 17.87 8.52 -1.53
CA GLY A 240 19.12 8.98 -2.14
C GLY A 240 20.37 8.64 -1.35
N ASN A 241 20.25 8.11 -0.12
CA ASN A 241 21.37 7.77 0.71
C ASN A 241 21.83 6.33 0.46
N SER A 242 23.01 6.17 -0.15
CA SER A 242 23.57 4.85 -0.46
C SER A 242 23.78 3.95 0.76
N ARG A 243 24.00 4.54 1.94
CA ARG A 243 24.16 3.80 3.18
C ARG A 243 22.82 3.24 3.69
N TYR A 244 21.73 3.99 3.55
CA TYR A 244 20.39 3.50 3.85
C TYR A 244 20.00 2.34 2.92
N LEU A 245 20.31 2.43 1.64
CA LEU A 245 20.03 1.37 0.67
C LEU A 245 20.79 0.08 0.97
N LYS A 246 22.01 0.20 1.51
CA LYS A 246 22.83 -0.95 1.92
C LYS A 246 22.44 -1.51 3.29
N ASP A 247 22.03 -0.66 4.19
CA ASP A 247 21.63 -1.00 5.55
C ASP A 247 20.45 -0.13 6.02
N PRO A 248 19.21 -0.54 5.76
CA PRO A 248 18.04 0.19 6.19
C PRO A 248 17.95 0.42 7.70
N THR A 249 18.65 -0.40 8.49
CA THR A 249 18.72 -0.23 9.96
C THR A 249 19.54 0.99 10.37
N TYR A 250 20.28 1.60 9.46
CA TYR A 250 21.14 2.77 9.73
C TYR A 250 20.40 3.95 10.39
N TYR A 251 19.13 4.14 10.07
CA TYR A 251 18.29 5.20 10.66
C TYR A 251 17.56 4.77 11.93
N ALA A 252 17.63 3.50 12.32
CA ALA A 252 17.08 3.06 13.60
C ALA A 252 18.08 3.37 14.71
N PRO A 253 17.75 4.20 15.70
CA PRO A 253 18.65 4.53 16.81
C PRO A 253 19.04 3.29 17.62
N ASP A 254 18.19 2.30 17.69
CA ASP A 254 18.46 0.98 18.22
C ASP A 254 17.45 -0.02 17.61
N PRO A 255 17.90 -0.89 16.68
CA PRO A 255 17.02 -1.90 16.08
C PRO A 255 16.42 -2.87 17.10
N MET A 256 17.10 -3.09 18.23
CA MET A 256 16.63 -4.01 19.28
C MET A 256 15.52 -3.39 20.13
N THR A 257 15.63 -2.09 20.44
CA THR A 257 14.62 -1.40 21.26
C THR A 257 13.40 -0.97 20.45
N ALA A 258 13.57 -0.66 19.18
CA ALA A 258 12.44 -0.25 18.34
C ALA A 258 11.57 -1.44 17.86
N PHE A 259 12.16 -2.64 17.68
CA PHE A 259 11.48 -3.77 17.01
C PHE A 259 11.85 -5.17 17.57
N GLY A 260 12.56 -5.27 18.65
CA GLY A 260 12.73 -6.48 19.45
C GLY A 260 13.61 -7.58 18.90
N TYR A 261 13.84 -7.71 17.59
CA TYR A 261 14.67 -8.79 17.06
C TYR A 261 15.07 -8.57 15.60
N VAL A 262 16.35 -8.70 15.30
CA VAL A 262 16.89 -8.76 13.94
C VAL A 262 17.37 -10.17 13.67
N GLU A 263 16.65 -10.91 12.84
CA GLU A 263 17.11 -12.22 12.38
C GLU A 263 17.85 -12.05 11.06
N LYS A 264 19.11 -12.49 11.01
CA LYS A 264 19.88 -12.59 9.77
C LYS A 264 19.62 -13.96 9.18
N SER A 265 19.04 -14.02 8.00
CA SER A 265 18.92 -15.26 7.24
C SER A 265 19.48 -15.07 5.83
N PHE A 266 19.89 -16.17 5.22
CA PHE A 266 20.27 -16.20 3.82
C PHE A 266 19.14 -16.90 3.05
N ASN A 267 18.72 -16.34 1.93
CA ASN A 267 17.81 -17.06 1.04
C ASN A 267 18.60 -18.11 0.24
N SER A 268 17.88 -18.93 -0.52
CA SER A 268 18.48 -19.99 -1.38
C SER A 268 19.38 -19.43 -2.49
N SER A 269 19.34 -18.14 -2.77
CA SER A 269 20.20 -17.44 -3.75
C SER A 269 21.46 -16.82 -3.11
N GLY A 270 21.65 -16.96 -1.78
CA GLY A 270 22.81 -16.41 -1.08
C GLY A 270 22.72 -14.92 -0.76
N ASP A 271 21.57 -14.26 -1.03
CA ASP A 271 21.36 -12.87 -0.65
C ASP A 271 21.23 -12.73 0.86
N ASN A 272 21.85 -11.69 1.42
CA ASN A 272 21.67 -11.33 2.82
C ASN A 272 20.24 -10.83 3.03
N VAL A 273 19.36 -11.71 3.44
CA VAL A 273 17.98 -11.39 3.81
C VAL A 273 17.98 -11.05 5.30
N ARG A 274 17.61 -9.82 5.64
CA ARG A 274 17.40 -9.41 7.03
C ARG A 274 15.91 -9.35 7.28
N SER A 275 15.43 -10.16 8.19
CA SER A 275 14.08 -10.02 8.73
C SER A 275 14.17 -9.12 9.97
N VAL A 276 13.51 -7.98 9.91
CA VAL A 276 13.38 -7.10 11.08
C VAL A 276 11.91 -7.01 11.40
N ALA A 277 11.57 -7.53 12.55
CA ALA A 277 10.21 -7.50 13.04
C ALA A 277 9.21 -8.10 12.02
N GLY A 278 9.57 -9.21 11.34
CA GLY A 278 8.76 -9.87 10.32
C GLY A 278 8.75 -9.19 8.95
N VAL A 279 9.43 -8.06 8.78
CA VAL A 279 9.67 -7.47 7.46
C VAL A 279 11.00 -8.00 6.94
N VAL A 280 10.95 -8.70 5.83
CA VAL A 280 12.14 -9.19 5.13
C VAL A 280 12.72 -8.03 4.32
N LEU A 281 13.96 -7.64 4.62
CA LEU A 281 14.68 -6.60 3.90
C LEU A 281 15.81 -7.25 3.10
N ILE A 282 15.87 -6.99 1.81
CA ILE A 282 17.00 -7.42 0.97
C ILE A 282 18.09 -6.37 1.08
N SER A 283 19.35 -6.81 1.20
CA SER A 283 20.52 -5.94 1.32
C SER A 283 20.86 -5.17 0.03
N ASN A 284 20.26 -5.54 -1.10
CA ASN A 284 20.46 -4.90 -2.40
C ASN A 284 19.12 -4.47 -3.00
N PRO A 285 18.48 -3.41 -2.47
CA PRO A 285 17.19 -2.97 -2.98
C PRO A 285 17.33 -2.43 -4.41
N HIS A 286 16.33 -2.69 -5.24
CA HIS A 286 16.23 -2.09 -6.56
C HIS A 286 16.03 -0.57 -6.45
N LYS A 287 16.47 0.17 -7.47
CA LYS A 287 16.40 1.64 -7.49
C LYS A 287 15.07 2.12 -8.06
N TYR A 288 14.01 1.99 -7.27
CA TYR A 288 12.68 2.42 -7.68
C TYR A 288 12.57 3.93 -7.89
N GLN A 289 11.88 4.31 -8.95
CA GLN A 289 11.43 5.69 -9.12
C GLN A 289 10.13 5.89 -8.33
N PRO A 290 9.95 7.02 -7.64
CA PRO A 290 8.74 7.27 -6.88
C PRO A 290 7.55 7.55 -7.81
N LEU A 291 6.34 7.11 -7.40
CA LEU A 291 5.07 7.47 -8.04
C LEU A 291 4.75 8.97 -7.92
N GLU A 292 5.43 9.69 -7.02
CA GLU A 292 5.23 11.11 -6.76
C GLU A 292 6.55 11.85 -6.95
N LEU A 293 6.54 12.86 -7.82
CA LEU A 293 7.70 13.73 -8.07
C LEU A 293 7.54 15.12 -7.45
N LYS A 294 6.30 15.51 -7.11
CA LYS A 294 5.94 16.80 -6.52
C LYS A 294 4.98 16.61 -5.37
#